data_bd32709821f04eb4759e1031dcdf8326
#
_entry.id   bd32709821f04eb4759e1031dcdf8326
#
_cell.length_a   1.000
_cell.length_b   1.000
_cell.length_c   1.000
_cell.angle_alpha   90.00
_cell.angle_beta   90.00
_cell.angle_gamma   90.00
#
_symmetry.space_group_name_H-M   'P 1'
#
loop_
_entity.id
_entity.type
_entity.pdbx_description
1 polymer ?
#
loop_
_entity_poly.entity_id
_entity_poly.type
_entity_poly.pdbx_seq_one_letter_code
_entity_poly.pdbx_strand_id
1 'polypeptide(L)'
;VSTSLTANIKTDTAADALTVNIGGTAGNVTLASLIPSTTYETVTVNSQGTDANTLSAVGAVVNNMTFTGSTDITVASTNNITGVVTFTASTANNTVTVTDTTAQTITFGSGNDTITTGVVASSTQTINGGAGNDTMTAGIITTAGVLQLNGDAGSDTITVAAMTGATTASSATINGGTGVDFITLDTNSGNSVDVVSTATTLTDADKITGFTTTVDDFDYDGALVNDAATTITAVSNATLAGGIAADVDATVYIISTAVTDAAATDMAALVAATTTSAITSTYATFETSLATLLGTISGLDAALGTTETVLLNVDDGTNSVVLKVTNTDTSVANTLTAAELDLVAIMVGADDLVIGDFI
;
A
#
# COMPACT_ATOMS: atom_id res chain seq x y z
N VAL A 1 32.62 -10.80 13.59
CA VAL A 1 33.19 -10.09 14.75
C VAL A 1 32.24 -8.99 15.13
N SER A 2 31.72 -9.04 16.36
CA SER A 2 30.82 -8.01 16.88
C SER A 2 31.67 -6.95 17.59
N THR A 3 31.81 -5.77 17.00
CA THR A 3 32.58 -4.66 17.58
C THR A 3 31.75 -3.39 17.49
N SER A 4 31.92 -2.50 18.49
CA SER A 4 31.39 -1.13 18.42
C SER A 4 32.43 -0.23 17.78
N LEU A 5 31.98 0.69 16.95
CA LEU A 5 32.80 1.74 16.35
C LEU A 5 32.38 3.09 16.93
N THR A 6 33.31 3.80 17.52
CA THR A 6 33.13 5.18 17.95
C THR A 6 33.89 6.10 17.01
N ALA A 7 33.19 7.07 16.42
CA ALA A 7 33.80 8.05 15.53
C ALA A 7 33.58 9.46 16.11
N ASN A 8 34.66 10.20 16.28
CA ASN A 8 34.64 11.56 16.81
C ASN A 8 35.21 12.54 15.80
N ILE A 9 34.59 13.69 15.66
CA ILE A 9 35.12 14.82 14.90
C ILE A 9 36.12 15.60 15.75
N LYS A 10 37.22 15.97 15.14
CA LYS A 10 38.24 16.84 15.77
C LYS A 10 37.89 18.32 15.66
N THR A 11 37.23 18.71 14.58
CA THR A 11 36.81 20.08 14.33
C THR A 11 35.41 20.04 13.72
N ASP A 12 34.47 20.64 14.40
CA ASP A 12 33.07 20.72 13.97
C ASP A 12 32.94 21.84 12.91
N THR A 13 32.39 21.48 11.74
CA THR A 13 32.06 22.38 10.64
C THR A 13 30.61 22.12 10.21
N ALA A 14 29.99 23.04 9.50
CA ALA A 14 28.58 22.91 9.11
C ALA A 14 28.29 21.86 8.00
N ALA A 15 29.23 20.98 7.68
CA ALA A 15 29.08 19.97 6.63
C ALA A 15 29.94 18.71 6.87
N ASP A 16 30.01 18.26 8.10
CA ASP A 16 30.81 17.07 8.44
C ASP A 16 30.11 15.77 8.06
N ALA A 17 30.84 14.89 7.38
CA ALA A 17 30.34 13.62 6.92
C ALA A 17 31.19 12.44 7.42
N LEU A 18 30.53 11.38 7.87
CA LEU A 18 31.16 10.11 8.23
C LEU A 18 30.75 9.02 7.25
N THR A 19 31.73 8.34 6.65
CA THR A 19 31.46 7.13 5.86
C THR A 19 32.08 5.92 6.53
N VAL A 20 31.26 4.90 6.76
CA VAL A 20 31.66 3.62 7.34
C VAL A 20 31.42 2.51 6.32
N ASN A 21 32.47 1.83 5.91
CA ASN A 21 32.36 0.63 5.08
C ASN A 21 32.29 -0.60 5.98
N ILE A 22 31.24 -1.40 5.83
CA ILE A 22 31.08 -2.68 6.51
C ILE A 22 30.99 -3.79 5.49
N GLY A 23 31.73 -4.87 5.75
CA GLY A 23 31.84 -6.02 4.87
C GLY A 23 33.28 -6.36 4.53
N GLY A 24 33.47 -7.50 3.93
CA GLY A 24 34.78 -8.04 3.59
C GLY A 24 34.71 -9.06 2.46
N THR A 25 35.86 -9.64 2.13
CA THR A 25 35.98 -10.62 1.04
C THR A 25 35.47 -12.01 1.41
N ALA A 26 35.13 -12.25 2.67
CA ALA A 26 34.54 -13.50 3.14
C ALA A 26 33.84 -13.31 4.49
N GLY A 27 32.58 -13.75 4.55
CA GLY A 27 31.73 -13.74 5.73
C GLY A 27 31.06 -12.43 6.04
N ASN A 28 29.90 -12.52 6.69
CA ASN A 28 29.13 -11.38 7.15
C ASN A 28 29.86 -10.59 8.26
N VAL A 29 29.64 -9.29 8.28
CA VAL A 29 30.15 -8.40 9.33
C VAL A 29 28.99 -7.88 10.17
N THR A 30 29.10 -8.03 11.48
CA THR A 30 28.19 -7.40 12.43
C THR A 30 28.90 -6.26 13.12
N LEU A 31 28.39 -5.04 12.93
CA LEU A 31 28.74 -3.87 13.72
C LEU A 31 27.73 -3.73 14.87
N ALA A 32 28.17 -4.04 16.08
CA ALA A 32 27.29 -4.06 17.25
C ALA A 32 26.73 -2.67 17.59
N SER A 33 27.51 -1.61 17.39
CA SER A 33 27.04 -0.25 17.54
C SER A 33 27.92 0.71 16.73
N LEU A 34 27.27 1.61 16.02
CA LEU A 34 27.91 2.79 15.44
C LEU A 34 27.60 3.99 16.32
N ILE A 35 28.63 4.61 16.87
CA ILE A 35 28.54 5.76 17.78
C ILE A 35 29.21 6.95 17.12
N PRO A 36 28.56 7.62 16.16
CA PRO A 36 29.08 8.84 15.59
C PRO A 36 29.05 9.96 16.62
N SER A 37 29.91 10.96 16.47
CA SER A 37 29.75 12.22 17.20
C SER A 37 28.41 12.86 16.83
N THR A 38 27.73 13.50 17.77
CA THR A 38 26.45 14.22 17.53
C THR A 38 26.58 15.42 16.58
N THR A 39 27.79 15.70 16.14
CA THR A 39 28.13 16.81 15.24
C THR A 39 28.28 16.40 13.78
N TYR A 40 28.06 15.12 13.43
CA TYR A 40 27.99 14.72 12.02
C TYR A 40 26.60 15.05 11.45
N GLU A 41 26.56 15.81 10.37
CA GLU A 41 25.33 16.13 9.64
C GLU A 41 24.90 14.97 8.76
N THR A 42 25.86 14.17 8.28
CA THR A 42 25.59 13.01 7.43
C THR A 42 26.42 11.81 7.86
N VAL A 43 25.76 10.69 8.05
CA VAL A 43 26.39 9.39 8.30
C VAL A 43 26.03 8.44 7.17
N THR A 44 27.04 7.94 6.46
CA THR A 44 26.87 6.94 5.40
C THR A 44 27.40 5.59 5.87
N VAL A 45 26.62 4.55 5.75
CA VAL A 45 27.04 3.15 5.94
C VAL A 45 26.99 2.47 4.58
N ASN A 46 28.15 1.97 4.13
CA ASN A 46 28.28 1.29 2.86
C ASN A 46 28.46 -0.20 3.11
N SER A 47 27.45 -1.01 2.75
CA SER A 47 27.44 -2.47 2.87
C SER A 47 28.13 -3.07 1.66
N GLN A 48 29.22 -3.80 1.91
CA GLN A 48 30.10 -4.39 0.89
C GLN A 48 30.33 -5.88 1.15
N GLY A 49 30.87 -6.57 0.16
CA GLY A 49 31.25 -7.97 0.28
C GLY A 49 30.28 -8.91 -0.41
N THR A 50 30.30 -10.18 -0.01
CA THR A 50 29.49 -11.25 -0.62
C THR A 50 28.35 -11.72 0.27
N ASP A 51 28.40 -11.40 1.55
CA ASP A 51 27.46 -11.88 2.54
C ASP A 51 26.79 -10.68 3.25
N ALA A 52 25.53 -10.84 3.62
CA ALA A 52 24.74 -9.83 4.29
C ALA A 52 25.40 -9.30 5.56
N ASN A 53 25.40 -7.98 5.75
CA ASN A 53 25.99 -7.33 6.91
C ASN A 53 24.92 -6.91 7.92
N THR A 54 25.32 -6.60 9.13
CA THR A 54 24.41 -6.17 10.20
C THR A 54 24.93 -4.93 10.91
N LEU A 55 24.08 -3.92 11.06
CA LEU A 55 24.22 -2.83 12.01
C LEU A 55 23.20 -3.04 13.14
N SER A 56 23.67 -3.40 14.33
CA SER A 56 22.76 -3.76 15.43
C SER A 56 22.19 -2.54 16.15
N ALA A 57 22.92 -1.43 16.22
CA ALA A 57 22.44 -0.19 16.85
C ALA A 57 23.18 1.05 16.37
N VAL A 58 22.51 2.20 16.45
CA VAL A 58 23.11 3.52 16.40
C VAL A 58 23.18 4.07 17.81
N GLY A 59 24.40 4.26 18.33
CA GLY A 59 24.64 4.54 19.75
C GLY A 59 24.61 6.03 20.13
N ALA A 60 24.38 6.92 19.16
CA ALA A 60 24.26 8.35 19.39
C ALA A 60 23.24 8.95 18.43
N VAL A 61 22.64 10.08 18.78
CA VAL A 61 21.64 10.75 17.92
C VAL A 61 22.26 11.22 16.62
N VAL A 62 21.64 10.85 15.50
CA VAL A 62 22.01 11.23 14.13
C VAL A 62 20.76 11.77 13.44
N ASN A 63 20.89 12.91 12.76
CA ASN A 63 19.75 13.48 12.04
C ASN A 63 19.44 12.73 10.75
N ASN A 64 20.46 12.43 9.94
CA ASN A 64 20.27 11.77 8.67
C ASN A 64 21.25 10.60 8.53
N MET A 65 20.79 9.50 7.98
CA MET A 65 21.62 8.32 7.73
C MET A 65 21.37 7.77 6.34
N THR A 66 22.46 7.51 5.62
CA THR A 66 22.39 6.93 4.29
C THR A 66 23.03 5.56 4.29
N PHE A 67 22.32 4.58 3.75
CA PHE A 67 22.84 3.24 3.49
C PHE A 67 23.11 3.10 1.98
N THR A 68 24.27 2.56 1.64
CA THR A 68 24.68 2.33 0.25
C THR A 68 25.31 0.95 0.10
N GLY A 69 25.55 0.55 -1.13
CA GLY A 69 26.18 -0.73 -1.45
C GLY A 69 25.20 -1.72 -2.08
N SER A 70 25.76 -2.79 -2.61
CA SER A 70 25.02 -3.86 -3.31
C SER A 70 24.85 -5.14 -2.48
N THR A 71 25.27 -5.10 -1.23
CA THR A 71 25.18 -6.24 -0.31
C THR A 71 24.13 -5.96 0.73
N ASP A 72 23.28 -6.94 0.98
CA ASP A 72 22.19 -6.84 1.96
C ASP A 72 22.66 -6.32 3.31
N ILE A 73 21.86 -5.47 3.92
CA ILE A 73 22.14 -5.01 5.27
C ILE A 73 20.91 -5.18 6.17
N THR A 74 21.15 -5.70 7.35
CA THR A 74 20.17 -5.68 8.44
C THR A 74 20.46 -4.52 9.38
N VAL A 75 19.51 -3.61 9.50
CA VAL A 75 19.54 -2.54 10.51
C VAL A 75 18.56 -2.95 11.62
N ALA A 76 19.09 -3.49 12.70
CA ALA A 76 18.28 -4.08 13.75
C ALA A 76 17.53 -3.03 14.60
N SER A 77 17.96 -1.76 14.55
CA SER A 77 17.27 -0.67 15.24
C SER A 77 17.66 0.69 14.63
N THR A 78 16.66 1.51 14.34
CA THR A 78 16.86 2.91 13.95
C THR A 78 16.82 3.86 15.14
N ASN A 79 16.79 3.35 16.37
CA ASN A 79 16.81 4.18 17.57
C ASN A 79 17.99 5.18 17.52
N ASN A 80 17.73 6.43 17.87
CA ASN A 80 18.65 7.57 17.74
C ASN A 80 18.86 8.12 16.31
N ILE A 81 18.11 7.67 15.30
CA ILE A 81 18.06 8.36 14.01
C ILE A 81 16.79 9.20 14.01
N THR A 82 16.93 10.53 14.02
CA THR A 82 15.78 11.44 14.25
C THR A 82 15.25 12.13 12.98
N GLY A 83 15.74 11.76 11.81
CA GLY A 83 15.38 12.41 10.55
C GLY A 83 15.20 11.42 9.42
N VAL A 84 15.96 11.61 8.35
CA VAL A 84 15.81 10.83 7.11
C VAL A 84 16.77 9.66 7.09
N VAL A 85 16.23 8.48 6.75
CA VAL A 85 17.00 7.25 6.47
C VAL A 85 16.81 6.90 5.00
N THR A 86 17.90 6.81 4.25
CA THR A 86 17.83 6.54 2.81
C THR A 86 18.73 5.37 2.43
N PHE A 87 18.20 4.42 1.68
CA PHE A 87 18.93 3.31 1.05
C PHE A 87 19.19 3.66 -0.41
N THR A 88 20.17 4.53 -0.65
CA THR A 88 20.43 5.12 -1.98
C THR A 88 21.04 4.09 -2.93
N ALA A 89 20.42 3.92 -4.10
CA ALA A 89 20.89 3.06 -5.19
C ALA A 89 21.20 1.61 -4.76
N SER A 90 20.63 1.17 -3.65
CA SER A 90 20.74 -0.22 -3.21
C SER A 90 19.84 -1.10 -4.05
N THR A 91 20.42 -2.12 -4.66
CA THR A 91 19.68 -3.24 -5.27
C THR A 91 19.63 -4.45 -4.32
N ALA A 92 20.12 -4.27 -3.12
CA ALA A 92 20.18 -5.27 -2.08
C ALA A 92 18.84 -5.41 -1.36
N ASN A 93 18.55 -6.59 -0.84
CA ASN A 93 17.37 -6.85 -0.02
C ASN A 93 17.69 -6.49 1.44
N ASN A 94 17.21 -5.35 1.88
CA ASN A 94 17.56 -4.85 3.21
C ASN A 94 16.50 -5.24 4.24
N THR A 95 16.92 -5.35 5.49
CA THR A 95 16.00 -5.58 6.61
C THR A 95 16.17 -4.48 7.64
N VAL A 96 15.09 -3.78 7.96
CA VAL A 96 15.13 -2.63 8.88
C VAL A 96 14.06 -2.75 9.95
N THR A 97 14.46 -2.57 11.21
CA THR A 97 13.52 -2.41 12.31
C THR A 97 13.53 -0.95 12.78
N VAL A 98 12.41 -0.28 12.57
CA VAL A 98 12.18 1.11 12.97
C VAL A 98 11.72 1.11 14.43
N THR A 99 12.59 1.54 15.32
CA THR A 99 12.30 1.52 16.77
C THR A 99 12.17 2.90 17.39
N ASP A 100 12.47 3.94 16.65
CA ASP A 100 12.37 5.31 17.14
C ASP A 100 10.90 5.76 17.18
N THR A 101 10.57 6.54 18.19
CA THR A 101 9.25 7.16 18.38
C THR A 101 9.18 8.59 17.85
N THR A 102 10.28 9.10 17.28
CA THR A 102 10.32 10.43 16.63
C THR A 102 9.87 10.36 15.19
N ALA A 103 9.58 11.51 14.61
CA ALA A 103 9.22 11.58 13.19
C ALA A 103 10.40 11.12 12.31
N GLN A 104 10.14 10.17 11.43
CA GLN A 104 11.14 9.64 10.50
C GLN A 104 10.58 9.50 9.09
N THR A 105 11.44 9.71 8.11
CA THR A 105 11.19 9.31 6.72
C THR A 105 12.24 8.29 6.31
N ILE A 106 11.80 7.10 5.90
CA ILE A 106 12.67 6.02 5.46
C ILE A 106 12.35 5.70 4.01
N THR A 107 13.37 5.72 3.16
CA THR A 107 13.21 5.44 1.73
C THR A 107 14.19 4.35 1.31
N PHE A 108 13.66 3.29 0.75
CA PHE A 108 14.45 2.15 0.25
C PHE A 108 14.80 2.29 -1.23
N GLY A 109 15.57 1.35 -1.74
CA GLY A 109 16.07 1.32 -3.09
C GLY A 109 15.24 0.45 -4.03
N SER A 110 15.88 -0.58 -4.63
CA SER A 110 15.22 -1.45 -5.62
C SER A 110 15.39 -2.95 -5.31
N GLY A 111 15.71 -3.30 -4.10
CA GLY A 111 15.72 -4.69 -3.63
C GLY A 111 14.36 -5.09 -3.07
N ASN A 112 14.21 -6.36 -2.73
CA ASN A 112 13.03 -6.79 -1.97
C ASN A 112 13.32 -6.57 -0.48
N ASP A 113 12.83 -5.45 0.04
CA ASP A 113 13.17 -4.97 1.37
C ASP A 113 12.18 -5.48 2.43
N THR A 114 12.63 -5.60 3.66
CA THR A 114 11.80 -6.01 4.80
C THR A 114 11.83 -4.95 5.88
N ILE A 115 10.68 -4.36 6.16
CA ILE A 115 10.54 -3.25 7.09
C ILE A 115 9.57 -3.65 8.22
N THR A 116 10.01 -3.42 9.47
CA THR A 116 9.14 -3.57 10.62
C THR A 116 9.17 -2.29 11.44
N THR A 117 8.02 -1.64 11.64
CA THR A 117 7.96 -0.50 12.54
C THR A 117 7.62 -0.94 13.96
N GLY A 118 8.13 -0.21 14.94
CA GLY A 118 7.72 -0.31 16.32
C GLY A 118 6.39 0.43 16.57
N VAL A 119 6.21 0.91 17.80
CA VAL A 119 5.04 1.71 18.17
C VAL A 119 5.16 3.12 17.57
N VAL A 120 4.15 3.54 16.81
CA VAL A 120 4.04 4.93 16.29
C VAL A 120 3.15 5.73 17.25
N ALA A 121 3.76 6.61 18.02
CA ALA A 121 3.07 7.39 19.04
C ALA A 121 3.44 8.87 18.96
N SER A 122 2.45 9.73 18.77
CA SER A 122 2.63 11.20 18.74
C SER A 122 3.68 11.70 17.74
N SER A 123 3.91 10.95 16.67
CA SER A 123 4.88 11.27 15.62
C SER A 123 4.38 10.84 14.25
N THR A 124 4.97 11.37 13.22
CA THR A 124 4.73 10.94 11.84
C THR A 124 5.87 10.06 11.37
N GLN A 125 5.55 8.87 10.90
CA GLN A 125 6.49 7.99 10.21
C GLN A 125 6.04 7.81 8.76
N THR A 126 6.95 8.05 7.82
CA THR A 126 6.74 7.82 6.40
C THR A 126 7.75 6.80 5.92
N ILE A 127 7.28 5.73 5.30
CA ILE A 127 8.10 4.64 4.80
C ILE A 127 7.76 4.40 3.33
N ASN A 128 8.78 4.45 2.49
CA ASN A 128 8.69 4.18 1.06
C ASN A 128 9.53 2.94 0.75
N GLY A 129 8.89 1.90 0.23
CA GLY A 129 9.53 0.60 -0.11
C GLY A 129 10.51 0.72 -1.26
N GLY A 130 10.16 1.52 -2.26
CA GLY A 130 10.98 1.71 -3.44
C GLY A 130 10.59 0.79 -4.58
N ALA A 131 11.53 0.10 -5.17
CA ALA A 131 11.21 -0.85 -6.22
C ALA A 131 11.62 -2.28 -5.80
N GLY A 132 10.76 -3.22 -6.05
CA GLY A 132 10.94 -4.61 -5.63
C GLY A 132 9.69 -5.11 -4.92
N ASN A 133 9.69 -6.35 -4.52
CA ASN A 133 8.54 -6.88 -3.78
C ASN A 133 8.85 -6.80 -2.28
N ASP A 134 8.34 -5.76 -1.66
CA ASP A 134 8.66 -5.40 -0.30
C ASP A 134 7.73 -6.06 0.73
N THR A 135 8.21 -6.19 1.94
CA THR A 135 7.41 -6.65 3.07
C THR A 135 7.43 -5.60 4.17
N MET A 136 6.31 -4.96 4.41
CA MET A 136 6.16 -3.92 5.42
C MET A 136 5.20 -4.36 6.52
N THR A 137 5.68 -4.35 7.75
CA THR A 137 4.87 -4.66 8.93
C THR A 137 4.86 -3.45 9.85
N ALA A 138 3.72 -2.79 9.95
CA ALA A 138 3.54 -1.70 10.89
C ALA A 138 3.23 -2.23 12.29
N GLY A 139 3.88 -1.64 13.29
CA GLY A 139 3.54 -1.86 14.69
C GLY A 139 2.29 -1.10 15.11
N ILE A 140 2.05 -1.07 16.41
CA ILE A 140 0.87 -0.44 16.99
C ILE A 140 0.92 1.09 16.80
N ILE A 141 -0.17 1.68 16.31
CA ILE A 141 -0.33 3.14 16.25
C ILE A 141 -1.14 3.58 17.47
N THR A 142 -0.60 4.51 18.24
CA THR A 142 -1.22 5.03 19.45
C THR A 142 -1.18 6.55 19.50
N THR A 143 -2.06 7.17 20.28
CA THR A 143 -2.01 8.58 20.71
C THR A 143 -1.49 9.57 19.64
N ALA A 144 -2.33 9.94 18.68
CA ALA A 144 -1.99 10.89 17.62
C ALA A 144 -0.77 10.50 16.76
N GLY A 145 -0.45 9.22 16.68
CA GLY A 145 0.54 8.70 15.73
C GLY A 145 0.01 8.76 14.29
N VAL A 146 0.86 9.15 13.36
CA VAL A 146 0.55 9.17 11.92
C VAL A 146 1.52 8.26 11.21
N LEU A 147 1.00 7.30 10.45
CA LEU A 147 1.79 6.38 9.66
C LEU A 147 1.43 6.50 8.18
N GLN A 148 2.44 6.62 7.34
CA GLN A 148 2.31 6.54 5.89
C GLN A 148 3.19 5.41 5.38
N LEU A 149 2.59 4.42 4.72
CA LEU A 149 3.29 3.31 4.07
C LEU A 149 3.03 3.37 2.58
N ASN A 150 4.09 3.47 1.81
CA ASN A 150 4.06 3.43 0.35
C ASN A 150 4.90 2.21 -0.09
N GLY A 151 4.28 1.25 -0.79
CA GLY A 151 4.99 0.12 -1.40
C GLY A 151 5.86 0.58 -2.57
N ASP A 152 5.40 1.60 -3.28
CA ASP A 152 5.97 2.17 -4.49
C ASP A 152 5.86 1.21 -5.69
N ALA A 153 6.85 0.44 -6.06
CA ALA A 153 6.79 -0.37 -7.28
C ALA A 153 7.17 -1.83 -7.05
N GLY A 154 6.24 -2.72 -7.29
CA GLY A 154 6.41 -4.16 -7.09
C GLY A 154 5.13 -4.81 -6.63
N SER A 155 5.21 -6.06 -6.23
CA SER A 155 4.07 -6.69 -5.55
C SER A 155 4.39 -6.82 -4.07
N ASP A 156 3.86 -5.87 -3.31
CA ASP A 156 4.21 -5.66 -1.93
C ASP A 156 3.29 -6.41 -0.96
N THR A 157 3.80 -6.68 0.22
CA THR A 157 3.01 -7.21 1.33
C THR A 157 3.03 -6.21 2.47
N ILE A 158 1.88 -5.59 2.74
CA ILE A 158 1.76 -4.54 3.76
C ILE A 158 0.80 -5.03 4.85
N THR A 159 1.28 -5.04 6.09
CA THR A 159 0.47 -5.41 7.24
C THR A 159 0.45 -4.28 8.26
N VAL A 160 -0.72 -3.81 8.61
CA VAL A 160 -0.94 -2.81 9.66
C VAL A 160 -1.48 -3.51 10.90
N ALA A 161 -0.72 -3.44 12.00
CA ALA A 161 -1.19 -3.95 13.28
C ALA A 161 -2.17 -2.96 13.95
N ALA A 162 -2.73 -3.39 15.07
CA ALA A 162 -3.79 -2.70 15.78
C ALA A 162 -3.53 -1.21 16.05
N MET A 163 -4.51 -0.38 15.79
CA MET A 163 -4.55 1.02 16.20
C MET A 163 -5.15 1.14 17.62
N THR A 164 -4.48 0.55 18.62
CA THR A 164 -4.98 0.45 20.01
C THR A 164 -4.70 1.70 20.82
N GLY A 165 -5.74 2.23 21.48
CA GLY A 165 -5.61 3.45 22.29
C GLY A 165 -5.37 4.69 21.45
N ALA A 166 -5.62 4.59 20.16
CA ALA A 166 -5.59 5.69 19.25
C ALA A 166 -6.66 6.73 19.63
N THR A 167 -6.35 7.98 19.42
CA THR A 167 -7.28 9.10 19.54
C THR A 167 -7.76 9.44 18.14
N THR A 168 -8.78 10.27 18.02
CA THR A 168 -9.27 10.79 16.72
C THR A 168 -8.21 11.53 15.89
N ALA A 169 -6.99 11.70 16.40
CA ALA A 169 -5.86 12.29 15.69
C ALA A 169 -4.84 11.24 15.20
N SER A 170 -5.09 9.95 15.42
CA SER A 170 -4.25 8.88 14.89
C SER A 170 -4.76 8.48 13.50
N SER A 171 -3.86 8.32 12.55
CA SER A 171 -4.19 7.88 11.19
C SER A 171 -3.13 6.98 10.60
N ALA A 172 -3.54 6.13 9.68
CA ALA A 172 -2.65 5.41 8.80
C ALA A 172 -3.11 5.61 7.35
N THR A 173 -2.18 5.91 6.46
CA THR A 173 -2.42 5.97 5.03
C THR A 173 -1.55 4.92 4.35
N ILE A 174 -2.15 4.06 3.57
CA ILE A 174 -1.49 2.95 2.89
C ILE A 174 -1.65 3.13 1.38
N ASN A 175 -0.56 3.14 0.67
CA ASN A 175 -0.54 3.11 -0.78
C ASN A 175 0.31 1.92 -1.22
N GLY A 176 -0.30 0.92 -1.86
CA GLY A 176 0.44 -0.22 -2.43
C GLY A 176 1.42 0.24 -3.50
N GLY A 177 0.97 1.12 -4.39
CA GLY A 177 1.77 1.61 -5.49
C GLY A 177 1.44 0.92 -6.81
N THR A 178 2.47 0.64 -7.62
CA THR A 178 2.28 -0.12 -8.85
C THR A 178 2.61 -1.59 -8.66
N GLY A 179 1.76 -2.44 -9.18
CA GLY A 179 1.81 -3.89 -9.01
C GLY A 179 0.63 -4.39 -8.18
N VAL A 180 0.50 -5.68 -8.05
CA VAL A 180 -0.58 -6.25 -7.24
C VAL A 180 -0.09 -6.40 -5.81
N ASP A 181 -0.66 -5.62 -4.91
CA ASP A 181 -0.25 -5.59 -3.51
C ASP A 181 -1.20 -6.38 -2.61
N PHE A 182 -0.66 -6.88 -1.51
CA PHE A 182 -1.39 -7.64 -0.49
C PHE A 182 -1.40 -6.85 0.81
N ILE A 183 -2.52 -6.16 1.07
CA ILE A 183 -2.67 -5.25 2.20
C ILE A 183 -3.54 -5.94 3.26
N THR A 184 -3.04 -6.00 4.49
CA THR A 184 -3.78 -6.53 5.63
C THR A 184 -3.93 -5.45 6.69
N LEU A 185 -5.16 -5.08 6.99
CA LEU A 185 -5.53 -4.10 8.00
C LEU A 185 -5.97 -4.79 9.29
N ASP A 186 -5.89 -4.06 10.40
CA ASP A 186 -6.44 -4.52 11.68
C ASP A 186 -7.96 -4.36 11.73
N THR A 187 -8.67 -5.41 12.06
CA THR A 187 -10.14 -5.43 12.13
C THR A 187 -10.73 -4.85 13.42
N ASN A 188 -9.92 -4.40 14.37
CA ASN A 188 -10.38 -4.03 15.70
C ASN A 188 -10.23 -2.54 16.05
N SER A 189 -9.83 -1.70 15.12
CA SER A 189 -9.63 -0.29 15.40
C SER A 189 -10.90 0.50 15.12
N GLY A 190 -11.36 1.28 16.07
CA GLY A 190 -12.35 2.33 15.81
C GLY A 190 -11.69 3.57 15.17
N ASN A 191 -10.56 3.42 14.47
CA ASN A 191 -9.82 4.47 13.82
C ASN A 191 -9.63 4.11 12.35
N SER A 192 -9.82 5.08 11.48
CA SER A 192 -9.72 4.94 10.04
C SER A 192 -8.31 4.61 9.58
N VAL A 193 -8.22 3.69 8.64
CA VAL A 193 -7.07 3.50 7.77
C VAL A 193 -7.50 3.92 6.38
N ASP A 194 -6.78 4.87 5.79
CA ASP A 194 -7.04 5.30 4.42
C ASP A 194 -6.20 4.43 3.49
N VAL A 195 -6.84 3.65 2.64
CA VAL A 195 -6.16 2.87 1.60
C VAL A 195 -6.28 3.61 0.28
N VAL A 196 -5.14 4.04 -0.25
CA VAL A 196 -5.07 4.77 -1.51
C VAL A 196 -4.74 3.81 -2.64
N SER A 197 -5.53 3.80 -3.70
CA SER A 197 -5.27 3.03 -4.91
C SER A 197 -5.20 3.94 -6.13
N THR A 198 -4.17 3.75 -6.94
CA THR A 198 -4.01 4.37 -8.27
C THR A 198 -4.20 3.36 -9.40
N ALA A 199 -4.70 2.17 -9.07
CA ALA A 199 -4.84 1.07 -10.01
C ALA A 199 -5.70 1.47 -11.22
N THR A 200 -5.14 1.34 -12.41
CA THR A 200 -5.82 1.59 -13.68
C THR A 200 -5.91 0.34 -14.54
N THR A 201 -5.24 -0.72 -14.12
CA THR A 201 -5.17 -2.00 -14.82
C THR A 201 -5.10 -3.14 -13.82
N LEU A 202 -5.44 -4.34 -14.27
CA LEU A 202 -5.35 -5.58 -13.48
C LEU A 202 -3.95 -5.81 -12.84
N THR A 203 -2.89 -5.28 -13.44
CA THR A 203 -1.52 -5.44 -12.94
C THR A 203 -1.19 -4.57 -11.74
N ASP A 204 -2.09 -3.67 -11.39
CA ASP A 204 -1.92 -2.74 -10.26
C ASP A 204 -3.04 -2.89 -9.22
N ALA A 205 -3.91 -3.89 -9.38
CA ALA A 205 -5.07 -4.08 -8.52
C ALA A 205 -4.70 -4.76 -7.19
N ASP A 206 -5.05 -4.13 -6.09
CA ASP A 206 -4.67 -4.57 -4.76
C ASP A 206 -5.67 -5.55 -4.13
N LYS A 207 -5.15 -6.39 -3.26
CA LYS A 207 -5.96 -7.25 -2.40
C LYS A 207 -5.89 -6.78 -0.96
N ILE A 208 -7.03 -6.28 -0.45
CA ILE A 208 -7.16 -5.69 0.87
C ILE A 208 -7.93 -6.66 1.75
N THR A 209 -7.38 -7.00 2.91
CA THR A 209 -7.98 -7.87 3.92
C THR A 209 -8.14 -7.11 5.23
N GLY A 210 -9.27 -7.26 5.91
CA GLY A 210 -9.53 -6.63 7.19
C GLY A 210 -10.07 -5.21 7.08
N PHE A 211 -10.46 -4.77 5.88
CA PHE A 211 -11.14 -3.48 5.69
C PHE A 211 -12.47 -3.48 6.47
N THR A 212 -12.68 -2.47 7.28
CA THR A 212 -13.86 -2.30 8.13
C THR A 212 -14.74 -1.21 7.55
N THR A 213 -15.84 -1.59 6.93
CA THR A 213 -16.81 -0.65 6.33
C THR A 213 -17.28 0.38 7.36
N THR A 214 -17.48 1.61 6.94
CA THR A 214 -17.84 2.77 7.79
C THR A 214 -16.75 3.22 8.78
N VAL A 215 -15.58 2.64 8.74
CA VAL A 215 -14.43 3.02 9.59
C VAL A 215 -13.21 3.32 8.73
N ASP A 216 -12.84 2.42 7.82
CA ASP A 216 -11.73 2.59 6.89
C ASP A 216 -12.21 3.26 5.62
N ASP A 217 -11.35 4.03 4.99
CA ASP A 217 -11.64 4.77 3.77
C ASP A 217 -10.83 4.18 2.60
N PHE A 218 -11.46 4.09 1.43
CA PHE A 218 -10.82 3.70 0.19
C PHE A 218 -10.77 4.91 -0.74
N ASP A 219 -9.57 5.45 -0.94
CA ASP A 219 -9.32 6.59 -1.82
C ASP A 219 -8.82 6.09 -3.18
N TYR A 220 -9.64 6.30 -4.22
CA TYR A 220 -9.24 6.02 -5.58
C TYR A 220 -8.69 7.30 -6.23
N ASP A 221 -7.37 7.45 -6.21
CA ASP A 221 -6.65 8.57 -6.83
C ASP A 221 -6.41 8.37 -8.34
N GLY A 222 -7.00 7.34 -8.93
CA GLY A 222 -7.00 7.10 -10.37
C GLY A 222 -7.92 8.08 -11.11
N ALA A 223 -7.54 8.46 -12.33
CA ALA A 223 -8.36 9.36 -13.13
C ALA A 223 -9.69 8.70 -13.52
N LEU A 224 -10.78 9.21 -12.98
CA LEU A 224 -12.13 8.96 -13.48
C LEU A 224 -12.50 10.08 -14.46
N VAL A 225 -12.99 9.71 -15.64
CA VAL A 225 -13.46 10.65 -16.65
C VAL A 225 -14.98 10.71 -16.54
N ASN A 226 -15.47 11.76 -15.92
CA ASN A 226 -16.89 12.06 -15.85
C ASN A 226 -17.14 13.47 -16.42
N ASP A 227 -18.22 13.66 -17.18
CA ASP A 227 -18.55 14.91 -17.87
C ASP A 227 -19.06 16.01 -16.92
N ALA A 228 -19.41 15.67 -15.69
CA ALA A 228 -19.88 16.61 -14.68
C ALA A 228 -19.01 16.65 -13.43
N ALA A 229 -18.37 17.76 -13.24
CA ALA A 229 -17.60 18.21 -12.09
C ALA A 229 -17.67 17.41 -10.76
N THR A 230 -16.57 16.78 -10.38
CA THR A 230 -15.93 16.78 -9.04
C THR A 230 -16.78 16.51 -7.79
N THR A 231 -17.95 15.91 -7.87
CA THR A 231 -18.66 15.47 -6.67
C THR A 231 -18.82 13.95 -6.75
N ILE A 232 -18.23 13.23 -5.77
CA ILE A 232 -18.53 11.81 -5.59
C ILE A 232 -20.02 11.72 -5.25
N THR A 233 -20.82 11.45 -6.25
CA THR A 233 -22.23 11.15 -6.07
C THR A 233 -22.38 9.65 -6.25
N ALA A 234 -22.65 8.93 -5.17
CA ALA A 234 -22.84 7.52 -5.27
C ALA A 234 -24.31 7.17 -5.46
N VAL A 235 -24.58 6.26 -6.36
CA VAL A 235 -25.90 5.63 -6.49
C VAL A 235 -25.87 4.35 -5.68
N SER A 236 -26.47 4.37 -4.49
CA SER A 236 -26.69 3.16 -3.72
C SER A 236 -27.87 2.37 -4.27
N ASN A 237 -27.73 1.05 -4.30
CA ASN A 237 -28.82 0.08 -4.55
C ASN A 237 -29.30 -0.06 -6.00
N ALA A 238 -28.39 -0.32 -6.92
CA ALA A 238 -28.78 -1.03 -8.13
C ALA A 238 -29.08 -2.49 -7.75
N THR A 239 -30.35 -2.84 -7.55
CA THR A 239 -30.72 -4.24 -7.47
C THR A 239 -30.59 -4.86 -8.87
N LEU A 240 -29.89 -5.99 -8.99
CA LEU A 240 -29.70 -6.75 -10.24
C LEU A 240 -31.01 -7.01 -11.03
N ALA A 241 -32.16 -6.98 -10.37
CA ALA A 241 -33.48 -7.22 -10.97
C ALA A 241 -34.19 -5.96 -11.49
N GLY A 242 -33.74 -4.76 -11.15
CA GLY A 242 -34.48 -3.52 -11.40
C GLY A 242 -33.85 -2.58 -12.44
N GLY A 243 -32.66 -2.86 -12.92
CA GLY A 243 -31.88 -1.93 -13.73
C GLY A 243 -31.26 -0.80 -12.90
N ILE A 244 -30.15 -0.29 -13.32
CA ILE A 244 -29.49 0.89 -12.73
C ILE A 244 -30.22 2.12 -13.28
N ALA A 245 -30.78 2.95 -12.38
CA ALA A 245 -31.30 4.23 -12.80
C ALA A 245 -30.12 5.10 -13.23
N ALA A 246 -30.18 5.62 -14.45
CA ALA A 246 -29.18 6.52 -14.98
C ALA A 246 -29.07 7.75 -14.06
N ASP A 247 -27.96 7.89 -13.36
CA ASP A 247 -27.53 9.16 -12.80
C ASP A 247 -26.23 9.54 -13.51
N VAL A 248 -26.36 10.47 -14.42
CA VAL A 248 -25.26 10.93 -15.30
C VAL A 248 -24.11 11.60 -14.53
N ASP A 249 -24.30 11.84 -13.24
CA ASP A 249 -23.31 12.53 -12.39
C ASP A 249 -22.67 11.58 -11.33
N ALA A 250 -23.04 10.30 -11.31
CA ALA A 250 -22.51 9.36 -10.35
C ALA A 250 -21.12 8.85 -10.77
N THR A 251 -20.20 8.87 -9.83
CA THR A 251 -18.83 8.34 -10.03
C THR A 251 -18.63 6.99 -9.37
N VAL A 252 -19.50 6.57 -8.47
CA VAL A 252 -19.46 5.28 -7.79
C VAL A 252 -20.82 4.58 -7.84
N TYR A 253 -20.86 3.37 -8.34
CA TYR A 253 -22.03 2.48 -8.33
C TYR A 253 -21.82 1.33 -7.37
N ILE A 254 -22.82 1.05 -6.54
CA ILE A 254 -22.78 -0.05 -5.59
C ILE A 254 -23.87 -1.05 -5.95
N ILE A 255 -23.51 -2.30 -6.22
CA ILE A 255 -24.42 -3.41 -6.36
C ILE A 255 -24.53 -4.07 -4.99
N SER A 256 -25.60 -3.78 -4.26
CA SER A 256 -25.83 -4.23 -2.88
C SER A 256 -26.49 -5.60 -2.78
N THR A 257 -26.74 -6.28 -3.88
CA THR A 257 -27.30 -7.62 -3.87
C THR A 257 -26.22 -8.62 -4.19
N ALA A 258 -26.00 -9.56 -3.28
CA ALA A 258 -25.00 -10.60 -3.46
C ALA A 258 -25.15 -11.30 -4.82
N VAL A 259 -24.07 -11.36 -5.56
CA VAL A 259 -23.97 -12.09 -6.82
C VAL A 259 -24.13 -13.58 -6.50
N THR A 260 -25.14 -14.27 -7.06
CA THR A 260 -25.50 -15.63 -6.68
C THR A 260 -25.36 -16.66 -7.80
N ASP A 261 -24.74 -16.31 -8.90
CA ASP A 261 -24.57 -17.14 -10.10
C ASP A 261 -23.11 -17.56 -10.35
N ALA A 262 -22.75 -17.74 -11.62
CA ALA A 262 -21.39 -18.08 -12.01
C ALA A 262 -20.36 -17.02 -11.55
N ALA A 263 -20.75 -15.73 -11.60
CA ALA A 263 -19.88 -14.66 -11.17
C ALA A 263 -19.55 -14.74 -9.67
N ALA A 264 -20.46 -15.20 -8.81
CA ALA A 264 -20.17 -15.43 -7.39
C ALA A 264 -19.12 -16.53 -7.17
N THR A 265 -19.20 -17.62 -7.95
CA THR A 265 -18.20 -18.70 -7.89
C THR A 265 -16.83 -18.21 -8.34
N ASP A 266 -16.78 -17.44 -9.40
CA ASP A 266 -15.54 -16.88 -9.95
C ASP A 266 -14.97 -15.78 -9.03
N MET A 267 -15.82 -14.97 -8.41
CA MET A 267 -15.43 -14.01 -7.39
C MET A 267 -14.81 -14.70 -6.17
N ALA A 268 -15.40 -15.81 -5.70
CA ALA A 268 -14.82 -16.57 -4.61
C ALA A 268 -13.43 -17.14 -4.96
N ALA A 269 -13.20 -17.54 -6.21
CA ALA A 269 -11.90 -17.97 -6.68
C ALA A 269 -10.89 -16.80 -6.73
N LEU A 270 -11.32 -15.63 -7.17
CA LEU A 270 -10.51 -14.41 -7.19
C LEU A 270 -10.12 -13.98 -5.77
N VAL A 271 -11.08 -13.97 -4.85
CA VAL A 271 -10.87 -13.67 -3.42
C VAL A 271 -9.91 -14.66 -2.77
N ALA A 272 -9.94 -15.94 -3.15
CA ALA A 272 -9.04 -16.97 -2.63
C ALA A 272 -7.61 -16.87 -3.18
N ALA A 273 -7.38 -16.11 -4.24
CA ALA A 273 -6.06 -15.99 -4.86
C ALA A 273 -5.05 -15.32 -3.91
N THR A 274 -3.85 -15.88 -3.80
CA THR A 274 -2.79 -15.44 -2.88
C THR A 274 -1.50 -15.01 -3.59
N THR A 275 -1.51 -14.97 -4.91
CA THR A 275 -0.38 -14.53 -5.72
C THR A 275 -0.88 -13.69 -6.89
N THR A 276 -0.06 -12.77 -7.37
CA THR A 276 -0.34 -11.93 -8.54
C THR A 276 -0.77 -12.77 -9.75
N SER A 277 -0.06 -13.88 -10.03
CA SER A 277 -0.40 -14.77 -11.15
C SER A 277 -1.77 -15.45 -10.97
N ALA A 278 -2.15 -15.81 -9.73
CA ALA A 278 -3.44 -16.38 -9.44
C ALA A 278 -4.56 -15.32 -9.59
N ILE A 279 -4.35 -14.11 -9.11
CA ILE A 279 -5.30 -12.99 -9.30
C ILE A 279 -5.52 -12.74 -10.79
N THR A 280 -4.45 -12.58 -11.57
CA THR A 280 -4.55 -12.36 -13.01
C THR A 280 -5.31 -13.45 -13.75
N SER A 281 -5.08 -14.72 -13.39
CA SER A 281 -5.72 -15.85 -14.06
C SER A 281 -7.19 -16.04 -13.67
N THR A 282 -7.54 -15.78 -12.40
CA THR A 282 -8.91 -15.91 -11.92
C THR A 282 -9.77 -14.72 -12.31
N TYR A 283 -9.18 -13.52 -12.40
CA TYR A 283 -9.89 -12.32 -12.81
C TYR A 283 -10.46 -12.44 -14.22
N ALA A 284 -9.74 -12.96 -15.18
CA ALA A 284 -10.22 -13.11 -16.55
C ALA A 284 -11.50 -13.96 -16.64
N THR A 285 -11.66 -14.95 -15.73
CA THR A 285 -12.88 -15.75 -15.65
C THR A 285 -14.00 -14.97 -14.95
N PHE A 286 -13.72 -14.34 -13.83
CA PHE A 286 -14.66 -13.48 -13.12
C PHE A 286 -15.20 -12.35 -13.99
N GLU A 287 -14.30 -11.62 -14.67
CA GLU A 287 -14.60 -10.53 -15.57
C GLU A 287 -15.62 -10.97 -16.65
N THR A 288 -15.39 -12.12 -17.28
CA THR A 288 -16.29 -12.68 -18.30
C THR A 288 -17.66 -13.03 -17.72
N SER A 289 -17.70 -13.66 -16.54
CA SER A 289 -18.95 -14.03 -15.87
C SER A 289 -19.71 -12.78 -15.40
N LEU A 290 -18.99 -11.79 -14.88
CA LEU A 290 -19.58 -10.52 -14.44
C LEU A 290 -20.11 -9.72 -15.64
N ALA A 291 -19.37 -9.60 -16.73
CA ALA A 291 -19.83 -8.92 -17.93
C ALA A 291 -21.10 -9.58 -18.51
N THR A 292 -21.18 -10.93 -18.46
CA THR A 292 -22.40 -11.65 -18.83
C THR A 292 -23.57 -11.30 -17.94
N LEU A 293 -23.36 -11.21 -16.64
CA LEU A 293 -24.38 -10.83 -15.66
C LEU A 293 -24.80 -9.37 -15.85
N LEU A 294 -23.85 -8.45 -15.94
CA LEU A 294 -24.09 -7.02 -16.12
C LEU A 294 -24.75 -6.72 -17.49
N GLY A 295 -24.41 -7.48 -18.54
CA GLY A 295 -25.05 -7.39 -19.83
C GLY A 295 -26.55 -7.74 -19.84
N THR A 296 -27.06 -8.40 -18.78
CA THR A 296 -28.50 -8.61 -18.57
C THR A 296 -29.17 -7.47 -17.79
N ILE A 297 -28.38 -6.59 -17.20
CA ILE A 297 -28.86 -5.44 -16.42
C ILE A 297 -28.94 -4.24 -17.37
N SER A 298 -30.15 -3.86 -17.72
CA SER A 298 -30.33 -2.67 -18.58
C SER A 298 -30.03 -1.40 -17.78
N GLY A 299 -29.12 -0.58 -18.24
CA GLY A 299 -29.00 0.79 -17.79
C GLY A 299 -27.61 1.30 -17.41
N LEU A 300 -26.67 0.48 -16.94
CA LEU A 300 -25.33 1.01 -16.56
C LEU A 300 -24.60 1.58 -17.77
N ASP A 301 -24.59 0.84 -18.87
CA ASP A 301 -23.95 1.25 -20.11
C ASP A 301 -24.71 2.42 -20.79
N ALA A 302 -26.05 2.39 -20.77
CA ALA A 302 -26.84 3.50 -21.31
C ALA A 302 -26.75 4.78 -20.47
N ALA A 303 -26.30 4.69 -19.21
CA ALA A 303 -26.10 5.82 -18.33
C ALA A 303 -24.73 6.49 -18.54
N LEU A 304 -23.74 5.71 -18.99
CA LEU A 304 -22.40 6.22 -19.24
C LEU A 304 -22.29 6.83 -20.64
N GLY A 305 -21.85 8.06 -20.73
CA GLY A 305 -21.43 8.65 -21.99
C GLY A 305 -20.19 7.93 -22.57
N THR A 306 -19.96 8.09 -23.84
CA THR A 306 -18.76 7.52 -24.48
C THR A 306 -17.50 8.06 -23.81
N THR A 307 -16.60 7.17 -23.37
CA THR A 307 -15.37 7.46 -22.64
C THR A 307 -15.52 7.85 -21.16
N GLU A 308 -16.72 7.84 -20.62
CA GLU A 308 -16.90 8.01 -19.18
C GLU A 308 -16.42 6.80 -18.39
N THR A 309 -15.92 7.06 -17.20
CA THR A 309 -15.43 6.04 -16.28
C THR A 309 -16.04 6.20 -14.89
N VAL A 310 -16.45 5.08 -14.32
CA VAL A 310 -17.01 5.05 -12.97
C VAL A 310 -16.39 3.91 -12.17
N LEU A 311 -16.49 3.97 -10.85
CA LEU A 311 -16.22 2.83 -9.98
C LEU A 311 -17.50 2.01 -9.83
N LEU A 312 -17.34 0.69 -9.90
CA LEU A 312 -18.40 -0.28 -9.65
C LEU A 312 -17.96 -1.18 -8.50
N ASN A 313 -18.70 -1.17 -7.41
CA ASN A 313 -18.52 -2.15 -6.35
C ASN A 313 -19.47 -3.33 -6.56
N VAL A 314 -18.95 -4.54 -6.51
CA VAL A 314 -19.70 -5.80 -6.62
C VAL A 314 -19.46 -6.63 -5.37
N ASP A 315 -20.53 -7.12 -4.77
CA ASP A 315 -20.56 -7.82 -3.49
C ASP A 315 -21.05 -9.26 -3.65
N ASP A 316 -20.50 -10.21 -2.91
CA ASP A 316 -20.95 -11.61 -2.83
C ASP A 316 -21.63 -11.97 -1.50
N GLY A 317 -21.89 -10.98 -0.64
CA GLY A 317 -22.44 -11.14 0.70
C GLY A 317 -21.37 -11.41 1.77
N THR A 318 -20.12 -11.33 1.43
CA THR A 318 -18.97 -11.50 2.35
C THR A 318 -17.77 -10.64 1.94
N ASN A 319 -17.57 -10.48 0.65
CA ASN A 319 -16.44 -9.78 0.07
C ASN A 319 -16.92 -8.80 -0.99
N SER A 320 -16.12 -7.79 -1.26
CA SER A 320 -16.37 -6.83 -2.34
C SER A 320 -15.23 -6.81 -3.36
N VAL A 321 -15.57 -6.50 -4.60
CA VAL A 321 -14.62 -6.25 -5.69
C VAL A 321 -14.94 -4.88 -6.26
N VAL A 322 -13.95 -4.01 -6.27
CA VAL A 322 -14.04 -2.67 -6.85
C VAL A 322 -13.44 -2.72 -8.25
N LEU A 323 -14.23 -2.26 -9.23
CA LEU A 323 -13.84 -2.21 -10.63
C LEU A 323 -13.96 -0.78 -11.14
N LYS A 324 -13.07 -0.42 -12.04
CA LYS A 324 -13.27 0.74 -12.92
C LYS A 324 -13.98 0.28 -14.16
N VAL A 325 -15.11 0.86 -14.47
CA VAL A 325 -15.87 0.62 -15.69
C VAL A 325 -15.60 1.77 -16.65
N THR A 326 -15.19 1.45 -17.89
CA THR A 326 -14.96 2.44 -18.94
C THR A 326 -15.89 2.13 -20.11
N ASN A 327 -16.82 3.02 -20.41
CA ASN A 327 -17.65 2.84 -21.61
C ASN A 327 -16.82 3.15 -22.86
N THR A 328 -16.57 2.14 -23.68
CA THR A 328 -15.81 2.27 -24.93
C THR A 328 -16.72 2.31 -26.16
N ASP A 329 -18.02 2.16 -25.97
CA ASP A 329 -18.98 1.96 -27.05
C ASP A 329 -19.71 3.26 -27.46
N THR A 330 -20.08 3.38 -28.69
CA THR A 330 -20.81 4.54 -29.25
C THR A 330 -22.26 4.22 -29.61
N SER A 331 -22.73 3.01 -29.36
CA SER A 331 -24.04 2.53 -29.78
C SER A 331 -25.03 2.48 -28.62
N VAL A 332 -26.29 2.80 -28.89
CA VAL A 332 -27.38 2.93 -27.91
C VAL A 332 -27.94 1.57 -27.40
N ALA A 333 -27.36 0.45 -27.85
CA ALA A 333 -27.88 -0.91 -27.51
C ALA A 333 -26.85 -1.72 -26.72
N ASN A 334 -26.30 -1.16 -25.72
CA ASN A 334 -25.03 -1.50 -25.13
C ASN A 334 -25.16 -2.54 -24.04
N THR A 335 -24.26 -3.49 -24.09
CA THR A 335 -24.02 -4.45 -23.02
C THR A 335 -22.56 -4.28 -22.61
N LEU A 336 -22.30 -4.05 -21.34
CA LEU A 336 -20.94 -4.06 -20.81
C LEU A 336 -20.21 -5.34 -21.24
N THR A 337 -19.03 -5.14 -21.72
CA THR A 337 -18.12 -6.23 -22.15
C THR A 337 -17.00 -6.40 -21.13
N ALA A 338 -16.36 -7.54 -21.10
CA ALA A 338 -15.20 -7.80 -20.27
C ALA A 338 -14.10 -6.73 -20.46
N ALA A 339 -13.87 -6.26 -21.67
CA ALA A 339 -12.86 -5.25 -21.99
C ALA A 339 -13.12 -3.85 -21.39
N GLU A 340 -14.27 -3.64 -20.78
CA GLU A 340 -14.69 -2.38 -20.17
C GLU A 340 -14.59 -2.43 -18.63
N LEU A 341 -14.17 -3.57 -18.07
CA LEU A 341 -14.05 -3.80 -16.65
C LEU A 341 -12.57 -3.92 -16.27
N ASP A 342 -12.05 -2.98 -15.53
CA ASP A 342 -10.70 -3.04 -14.96
C ASP A 342 -10.79 -3.28 -13.45
N LEU A 343 -10.07 -4.28 -12.94
CA LEU A 343 -9.99 -4.54 -11.51
C LEU A 343 -9.21 -3.41 -10.82
N VAL A 344 -9.76 -2.89 -9.75
CA VAL A 344 -9.11 -1.86 -8.90
C VAL A 344 -8.70 -2.45 -7.57
N ALA A 345 -9.63 -3.13 -6.89
CA ALA A 345 -9.34 -3.73 -5.59
C ALA A 345 -10.20 -4.97 -5.32
N ILE A 346 -9.67 -5.87 -4.51
CA ILE A 346 -10.38 -7.02 -3.95
C ILE A 346 -10.42 -6.83 -2.43
N MET A 347 -11.61 -6.66 -1.86
CA MET A 347 -11.81 -6.44 -0.43
C MET A 347 -12.31 -7.70 0.24
N VAL A 348 -11.44 -8.38 0.97
CA VAL A 348 -11.73 -9.68 1.61
C VAL A 348 -12.36 -9.48 2.98
N GLY A 349 -13.54 -10.01 3.18
CA GLY A 349 -14.29 -9.90 4.43
C GLY A 349 -14.97 -8.53 4.61
N ALA A 350 -15.02 -7.71 3.56
CA ALA A 350 -15.74 -6.44 3.55
C ALA A 350 -16.96 -6.57 2.63
N ASP A 351 -18.10 -6.84 3.20
CA ASP A 351 -19.40 -6.74 2.57
C ASP A 351 -20.04 -5.38 2.91
N ASP A 352 -21.10 -5.04 2.21
CA ASP A 352 -21.88 -3.82 2.48
C ASP A 352 -21.05 -2.49 2.44
N LEU A 353 -20.08 -2.39 1.51
CA LEU A 353 -19.41 -1.11 1.24
C LEU A 353 -20.45 -0.04 0.93
N VAL A 354 -20.34 1.10 1.58
CA VAL A 354 -21.23 2.24 1.42
C VAL A 354 -20.47 3.44 0.85
N ILE A 355 -21.20 4.46 0.43
CA ILE A 355 -20.65 5.69 -0.16
C ILE A 355 -19.57 6.34 0.73
N GLY A 356 -19.77 6.29 2.05
CA GLY A 356 -18.84 6.87 3.02
C GLY A 356 -17.51 6.15 3.12
N ASP A 357 -17.38 4.96 2.53
CA ASP A 357 -16.12 4.21 2.49
C ASP A 357 -15.24 4.63 1.28
N PHE A 358 -15.77 5.45 0.38
CA PHE A 358 -15.04 6.00 -0.77
C PHE A 358 -14.81 7.50 -0.57
N ILE A 359 -13.57 7.96 -0.64
CA ILE A 359 -13.19 9.37 -0.46
C ILE A 359 -12.41 9.92 -1.67
#